data_504131342e4fc8ec4e07e3a899cc0ff2
#
_entry.id   504131342e4fc8ec4e07e3a899cc0ff2
#
_cell.length_a   1.000
_cell.length_b   1.000
_cell.length_c   1.000
_cell.angle_alpha   90.00
_cell.angle_beta   90.00
_cell.angle_gamma   90.00
#
_symmetry.space_group_name_H-M   'P 1'
#
loop_
_entity.id
_entity.type
_entity.pdbx_description
1 polymer ?
#
loop_
_entity_poly.entity_id
_entity_poly.type
_entity_poly.pdbx_seq_one_letter_code
_entity_poly.pdbx_strand_id
1 'polypeptide(L)'
;MAKVPVRLFHLPLITLVGQPWLENAEDKNYWVSFTWEGGEFPLGQLAVLETGRSFHVRDQKHSGDKHKLQFKGIPEKALSAGLHLYDALWPVRHERKAYLVPLGAQNQTLNATKGVLKGRLLGDAAVEVDLHKLDAGGEKFLLALTARKQIPCLAGQVYTVEPSSGAPFDAALVTCGDLEPRDLSDFVKKTFRFPGLPTVNALYSIQLRVHGWVELPPALKDEEFEESEGVGHVRIMTKALAQFSKKARNAAAQPGGLARAALQEKMALPAAVFEFLMLHLANADELKLVDGFYLPTADPMTYLSPIAKKALEQLSAQGAAGLDFENEPNALFRRTYGELARMGLAVQTETPWLYSHEGWAQLAGALCGAGTLGRQWKISDVKELLGVTRKPILGILNKLEEQGWLERKEDHRVVIKEFGR
;
A
#
# COMPACT_ATOMS: atom_id res chain seq x y z
N MET A 1 -8.57 -21.54 -29.76
CA MET A 1 -8.34 -20.18 -29.26
C MET A 1 -7.56 -19.40 -30.33
N ALA A 2 -8.13 -18.34 -30.86
CA ALA A 2 -7.47 -17.52 -31.87
C ALA A 2 -6.28 -16.82 -31.22
N LYS A 3 -5.08 -16.98 -31.81
CA LYS A 3 -3.88 -16.24 -31.42
C LYS A 3 -4.15 -14.75 -31.67
N VAL A 4 -4.50 -14.01 -30.62
CA VAL A 4 -4.55 -12.56 -30.71
C VAL A 4 -3.10 -12.09 -30.87
N PRO A 5 -2.73 -11.49 -32.03
CA PRO A 5 -1.38 -10.96 -32.20
C PRO A 5 -1.12 -9.92 -31.08
N VAL A 6 0.14 -9.75 -30.72
CA VAL A 6 0.57 -8.68 -29.80
C VAL A 6 0.06 -7.37 -30.36
N ARG A 7 -1.14 -6.97 -29.93
CA ARG A 7 -1.54 -5.59 -30.08
C ARG A 7 -0.66 -4.85 -29.10
N LEU A 8 0.27 -4.11 -29.64
CA LEU A 8 1.11 -3.19 -28.90
C LEU A 8 0.25 -2.48 -27.87
N PHE A 9 0.55 -2.68 -26.58
CA PHE A 9 -0.10 -1.91 -25.54
C PHE A 9 0.34 -0.46 -25.72
N HIS A 10 -0.58 0.36 -26.17
CA HIS A 10 -0.37 1.79 -26.18
C HIS A 10 -0.87 2.33 -24.83
N LEU A 11 0.08 2.67 -23.93
CA LEU A 11 -0.24 3.50 -22.79
C LEU A 11 -0.82 4.83 -23.33
N PRO A 12 -2.09 5.16 -23.05
CA PRO A 12 -2.63 6.43 -23.48
C PRO A 12 -1.89 7.57 -22.78
N LEU A 13 -1.32 8.47 -23.55
CA LEU A 13 -0.57 9.63 -23.03
C LEU A 13 -1.37 10.90 -23.19
N ILE A 14 -1.27 11.76 -22.18
CA ILE A 14 -1.69 13.14 -22.18
C ILE A 14 -0.45 13.97 -22.37
N THR A 15 -0.38 14.75 -23.44
CA THR A 15 0.71 15.67 -23.66
C THR A 15 0.27 17.10 -23.37
N LEU A 16 0.95 17.75 -22.43
CA LEU A 16 0.67 19.15 -22.12
C LEU A 16 1.11 20.05 -23.27
N VAL A 17 0.22 20.97 -23.67
CA VAL A 17 0.44 21.89 -24.79
C VAL A 17 0.37 23.32 -24.28
N GLY A 18 1.45 24.07 -24.47
CA GLY A 18 1.54 25.47 -24.02
C GLY A 18 1.96 25.64 -22.58
N GLN A 19 1.93 26.87 -22.11
CA GLN A 19 2.31 27.25 -20.75
C GLN A 19 1.10 27.15 -19.80
N PRO A 20 1.29 26.71 -18.56
CA PRO A 20 0.25 26.75 -17.54
C PRO A 20 -0.14 28.20 -17.24
N TRP A 21 -1.41 28.46 -16.97
CA TRP A 21 -1.86 29.75 -16.49
C TRP A 21 -2.60 29.61 -15.16
N LEU A 22 -2.41 30.59 -14.31
CA LEU A 22 -3.01 30.63 -12.98
C LEU A 22 -4.43 31.24 -13.08
N GLU A 23 -5.45 30.50 -12.62
CA GLU A 23 -6.81 31.04 -12.58
C GLU A 23 -7.04 31.89 -11.31
N ASN A 24 -6.50 31.44 -10.18
CA ASN A 24 -6.56 32.14 -8.90
C ASN A 24 -5.25 31.97 -8.12
N ALA A 25 -4.60 33.09 -7.80
CA ALA A 25 -3.33 33.11 -7.09
C ALA A 25 -3.40 32.57 -5.65
N GLU A 26 -4.54 32.75 -4.97
CA GLU A 26 -4.74 32.30 -3.60
C GLU A 26 -4.82 30.77 -3.50
N ASP A 27 -5.46 30.13 -4.47
CA ASP A 27 -5.69 28.67 -4.48
C ASP A 27 -4.57 27.86 -5.14
N LYS A 28 -3.61 28.51 -5.80
CA LYS A 28 -2.55 27.86 -6.62
C LYS A 28 -3.14 26.81 -7.59
N ASN A 29 -4.24 27.16 -8.25
CA ASN A 29 -4.88 26.33 -9.26
C ASN A 29 -4.35 26.72 -10.64
N TYR A 30 -3.74 25.76 -11.32
CA TYR A 30 -3.21 25.94 -12.66
C TYR A 30 -4.06 25.20 -13.69
N TRP A 31 -4.42 25.89 -14.76
CA TRP A 31 -4.98 25.29 -15.95
C TRP A 31 -3.90 25.06 -16.99
N VAL A 32 -3.95 23.92 -17.66
CA VAL A 32 -3.03 23.57 -18.75
C VAL A 32 -3.81 22.99 -19.90
N SER A 33 -3.50 23.42 -21.12
CA SER A 33 -4.02 22.77 -22.34
C SER A 33 -3.28 21.46 -22.58
N PHE A 34 -3.99 20.48 -23.15
CA PHE A 34 -3.41 19.17 -23.44
C PHE A 34 -3.98 18.54 -24.71
N THR A 35 -3.25 17.58 -25.23
CA THR A 35 -3.73 16.62 -26.23
C THR A 35 -3.87 15.25 -25.57
N TRP A 36 -4.87 14.49 -26.01
CA TRP A 36 -5.17 13.16 -25.49
C TRP A 36 -5.19 12.13 -26.62
N GLU A 37 -4.50 11.02 -26.44
CA GLU A 37 -4.39 9.95 -27.41
C GLU A 37 -5.15 8.68 -26.98
N GLY A 38 -6.23 8.81 -26.29
CA GLY A 38 -7.01 7.69 -25.77
C GLY A 38 -8.51 7.79 -26.06
N GLY A 39 -9.27 6.78 -25.65
CA GLY A 39 -10.74 6.78 -25.70
C GLY A 39 -11.34 7.63 -24.59
N GLU A 40 -11.82 7.00 -23.51
CA GLU A 40 -12.28 7.71 -22.32
C GLU A 40 -11.12 8.41 -21.62
N PHE A 41 -11.34 9.68 -21.25
CA PHE A 41 -10.34 10.44 -20.51
C PHE A 41 -10.35 9.99 -19.02
N PRO A 42 -9.19 9.65 -18.44
CA PRO A 42 -9.12 9.26 -17.04
C PRO A 42 -9.44 10.44 -16.12
N LEU A 43 -10.49 10.29 -15.34
CA LEU A 43 -10.82 11.23 -14.27
C LEU A 43 -10.15 10.75 -12.99
N GLY A 44 -9.16 11.48 -12.50
CA GLY A 44 -8.55 11.12 -11.23
C GLY A 44 -7.08 11.52 -11.10
N GLN A 45 -6.27 10.57 -10.73
CA GLN A 45 -4.85 10.79 -10.50
C GLN A 45 -4.04 10.52 -11.77
N LEU A 46 -3.29 11.53 -12.21
CA LEU A 46 -2.35 11.39 -13.31
C LEU A 46 -0.92 11.31 -12.79
N ALA A 47 -0.07 10.60 -13.49
CA ALA A 47 1.36 10.52 -13.17
C ALA A 47 2.22 11.04 -14.33
N VAL A 48 3.35 11.66 -13.99
CA VAL A 48 4.36 12.12 -14.95
C VAL A 48 5.14 10.93 -15.46
N LEU A 49 5.21 10.79 -16.79
CA LEU A 49 5.87 9.66 -17.43
C LEU A 49 7.34 9.52 -17.06
N GLU A 50 8.07 10.63 -16.98
CA GLU A 50 9.52 10.63 -16.73
C GLU A 50 9.88 10.32 -15.27
N THR A 51 9.00 10.61 -14.32
CA THR A 51 9.32 10.55 -12.89
C THR A 51 8.40 9.67 -12.05
N GLY A 52 7.26 9.26 -12.59
CA GLY A 52 6.21 8.56 -11.84
C GLY A 52 5.49 9.43 -10.80
N ARG A 53 5.84 10.72 -10.68
CA ARG A 53 5.21 11.62 -9.72
C ARG A 53 3.75 11.84 -10.09
N SER A 54 2.85 11.52 -9.18
CA SER A 54 1.41 11.63 -9.41
C SER A 54 0.81 12.95 -8.94
N PHE A 55 -0.25 13.37 -9.63
CA PHE A 55 -1.01 14.59 -9.38
C PHE A 55 -2.50 14.32 -9.46
N HIS A 56 -3.27 15.00 -8.64
CA HIS A 56 -4.73 14.96 -8.73
C HIS A 56 -5.24 16.01 -9.71
N VAL A 57 -6.06 15.57 -10.67
CA VAL A 57 -6.84 16.46 -11.52
C VAL A 57 -8.08 16.91 -10.74
N ARG A 58 -8.24 18.22 -10.59
CA ARG A 58 -9.38 18.81 -9.87
C ARG A 58 -10.59 18.99 -10.79
N ASP A 59 -10.34 19.45 -12.01
CA ASP A 59 -11.39 19.75 -12.98
C ASP A 59 -10.85 19.60 -14.40
N GLN A 60 -11.79 19.38 -15.34
CA GLN A 60 -11.47 19.35 -16.77
C GLN A 60 -12.54 20.15 -17.54
N LYS A 61 -12.10 20.85 -18.57
CA LYS A 61 -12.98 21.59 -19.47
C LYS A 61 -12.71 21.19 -20.92
N HIS A 62 -13.79 20.99 -21.66
CA HIS A 62 -13.75 20.73 -23.09
C HIS A 62 -14.47 21.86 -23.82
N SER A 63 -13.80 22.44 -24.80
CA SER A 63 -14.38 23.49 -25.63
C SER A 63 -13.91 23.28 -27.08
N GLY A 64 -14.73 22.59 -27.88
CA GLY A 64 -14.33 22.13 -29.23
C GLY A 64 -13.12 21.20 -29.13
N ASP A 65 -12.08 21.45 -29.94
CA ASP A 65 -10.84 20.67 -29.97
C ASP A 65 -9.86 21.02 -28.83
N LYS A 66 -10.24 21.93 -27.95
CA LYS A 66 -9.40 22.40 -26.83
C LYS A 66 -9.79 21.70 -25.54
N HIS A 67 -8.84 20.94 -25.02
CA HIS A 67 -8.95 20.27 -23.73
C HIS A 67 -8.07 20.97 -22.70
N LYS A 68 -8.59 21.13 -21.48
CA LYS A 68 -7.90 21.81 -20.37
C LYS A 68 -8.04 21.01 -19.09
N LEU A 69 -6.94 20.89 -18.34
CA LEU A 69 -6.88 20.27 -17.03
C LEU A 69 -6.57 21.29 -15.95
N GLN A 70 -7.23 21.17 -14.82
CA GLN A 70 -6.93 21.95 -13.63
C GLN A 70 -6.19 21.09 -12.59
N PHE A 71 -5.03 21.58 -12.18
CA PHE A 71 -4.23 20.97 -11.12
C PHE A 71 -4.19 21.89 -9.89
N LYS A 72 -4.24 21.29 -8.69
CA LYS A 72 -4.12 22.00 -7.42
C LYS A 72 -2.79 21.71 -6.74
N GLY A 73 -2.14 22.74 -6.20
CA GLY A 73 -0.96 22.61 -5.34
C GLY A 73 0.30 22.11 -6.04
N ILE A 74 0.35 22.20 -7.37
CA ILE A 74 1.52 21.84 -8.17
C ILE A 74 2.34 23.10 -8.43
N PRO A 75 3.67 23.07 -8.26
CA PRO A 75 4.51 24.18 -8.67
C PRO A 75 4.41 24.41 -10.20
N GLU A 76 4.26 25.65 -10.65
CA GLU A 76 4.17 26.01 -12.06
C GLU A 76 5.30 25.37 -12.90
N LYS A 77 6.51 25.37 -12.36
CA LYS A 77 7.70 24.79 -13.01
C LYS A 77 7.61 23.29 -13.27
N ALA A 78 6.67 22.58 -12.60
CA ALA A 78 6.45 21.16 -12.81
C ALA A 78 5.46 20.85 -13.94
N LEU A 79 4.83 21.88 -14.53
CA LEU A 79 3.88 21.78 -15.62
C LEU A 79 4.46 22.53 -16.84
N SER A 80 5.17 21.83 -17.68
CA SER A 80 5.78 22.42 -18.90
C SER A 80 5.14 21.85 -20.16
N ALA A 81 5.17 22.61 -21.26
CA ALA A 81 4.79 22.10 -22.57
C ALA A 81 5.68 20.90 -22.95
N GLY A 82 5.08 19.88 -23.56
CA GLY A 82 5.76 18.63 -23.90
C GLY A 82 5.86 17.62 -22.75
N LEU A 83 5.37 17.95 -21.55
CA LEU A 83 5.29 16.98 -20.46
C LEU A 83 4.26 15.90 -20.78
N HIS A 84 4.64 14.64 -20.64
CA HIS A 84 3.76 13.49 -20.82
C HIS A 84 3.23 13.00 -19.49
N LEU A 85 1.91 12.84 -19.41
CA LEU A 85 1.19 12.28 -18.27
C LEU A 85 0.47 11.02 -18.70
N TYR A 86 0.20 10.15 -17.74
CA TYR A 86 -0.61 8.94 -17.91
C TYR A 86 -1.53 8.75 -16.72
N ASP A 87 -2.59 7.95 -16.88
CA ASP A 87 -3.45 7.54 -15.77
C ASP A 87 -2.64 6.72 -14.76
N ALA A 88 -2.59 7.18 -13.51
CA ALA A 88 -1.82 6.53 -12.45
C ALA A 88 -2.29 5.10 -12.10
N LEU A 89 -3.45 4.67 -12.63
CA LEU A 89 -3.89 3.27 -12.53
C LEU A 89 -3.07 2.32 -13.42
N TRP A 90 -2.29 2.83 -14.38
CA TRP A 90 -1.39 1.99 -15.16
C TRP A 90 -0.15 1.63 -14.35
N PRO A 91 0.26 0.35 -14.29
CA PRO A 91 1.37 -0.11 -13.47
C PRO A 91 2.74 0.19 -14.11
N VAL A 92 2.98 1.46 -14.41
CA VAL A 92 4.28 1.92 -14.91
C VAL A 92 5.25 2.01 -13.75
N ARG A 93 6.33 1.24 -13.83
CA ARG A 93 7.42 1.25 -12.86
C ARG A 93 8.59 2.07 -13.39
N HIS A 94 9.36 2.69 -12.52
CA HIS A 94 10.55 3.44 -12.88
C HIS A 94 11.79 2.70 -12.36
N GLU A 95 12.49 2.02 -13.26
CA GLU A 95 13.56 1.11 -12.89
C GLU A 95 14.82 1.36 -13.74
N ARG A 96 15.97 0.99 -13.20
CA ARG A 96 17.23 1.01 -13.96
C ARG A 96 17.48 -0.28 -14.73
N LYS A 97 16.92 -1.39 -14.28
CA LYS A 97 17.08 -2.69 -14.91
C LYS A 97 15.79 -3.16 -15.54
N ALA A 98 15.87 -3.67 -16.72
CA ALA A 98 14.74 -4.25 -17.42
C ALA A 98 15.16 -5.49 -18.23
N TYR A 99 14.18 -6.36 -18.48
CA TYR A 99 14.37 -7.62 -19.19
C TYR A 99 13.39 -7.66 -20.36
N LEU A 100 13.94 -7.79 -21.55
CA LEU A 100 13.18 -7.73 -22.80
C LEU A 100 13.32 -9.05 -23.58
N VAL A 101 12.26 -9.39 -24.30
CA VAL A 101 12.28 -10.47 -25.30
C VAL A 101 12.31 -9.84 -26.70
N PRO A 102 13.29 -10.18 -27.55
CA PRO A 102 13.34 -9.72 -28.93
C PRO A 102 12.10 -10.16 -29.72
N LEU A 103 11.58 -9.28 -30.55
CA LEU A 103 10.46 -9.52 -31.45
C LEU A 103 10.98 -9.89 -32.85
N GLY A 104 10.47 -10.99 -33.40
CA GLY A 104 10.86 -11.47 -34.75
C GLY A 104 11.97 -12.54 -34.72
N ALA A 105 12.06 -13.26 -35.82
CA ALA A 105 13.08 -14.29 -36.04
C ALA A 105 14.37 -13.64 -36.55
N GLN A 106 15.15 -13.08 -35.62
CA GLN A 106 16.46 -12.57 -35.97
C GLN A 106 17.52 -13.41 -35.30
N ASN A 107 18.28 -14.19 -36.05
CA ASN A 107 19.57 -14.80 -35.71
C ASN A 107 20.59 -13.67 -35.45
N GLN A 108 20.34 -12.82 -34.45
CA GLN A 108 21.30 -11.78 -34.12
C GLN A 108 22.27 -12.33 -33.08
N THR A 109 23.48 -12.53 -33.48
CA THR A 109 24.63 -12.58 -32.61
C THR A 109 24.75 -11.19 -31.95
N LEU A 110 24.08 -11.00 -30.83
CA LEU A 110 24.27 -9.77 -30.02
C LEU A 110 25.63 -9.87 -29.33
N ASN A 111 26.63 -9.26 -29.94
CA ASN A 111 27.98 -9.15 -29.38
C ASN A 111 28.21 -7.79 -28.68
N ALA A 112 27.21 -6.91 -28.75
CA ALA A 112 27.28 -5.59 -28.14
C ALA A 112 27.00 -5.66 -26.64
N THR A 113 27.84 -5.03 -25.84
CA THR A 113 27.65 -4.82 -24.39
C THR A 113 27.01 -3.45 -24.09
N LYS A 114 26.87 -2.60 -25.10
CA LYS A 114 26.28 -1.25 -24.99
C LYS A 114 25.33 -1.00 -26.13
N GLY A 115 24.38 -0.12 -25.90
CA GLY A 115 23.40 0.28 -26.91
C GLY A 115 22.59 1.50 -26.47
N VAL A 116 21.63 1.82 -27.31
CA VAL A 116 20.66 2.88 -27.06
C VAL A 116 19.26 2.28 -27.09
N LEU A 117 18.45 2.64 -26.12
CA LEU A 117 17.05 2.29 -26.01
C LEU A 117 16.20 3.48 -26.47
N LYS A 118 15.28 3.21 -27.40
CA LYS A 118 14.28 4.16 -27.88
C LYS A 118 12.89 3.57 -27.70
N GLY A 119 11.90 4.40 -27.53
CA GLY A 119 10.51 3.94 -27.45
C GLY A 119 9.59 5.02 -26.94
N ARG A 120 8.31 4.83 -27.16
CA ARG A 120 7.28 5.82 -26.85
C ARG A 120 7.29 6.27 -25.38
N LEU A 121 7.52 5.35 -24.44
CA LEU A 121 7.60 5.72 -23.01
C LEU A 121 8.85 6.53 -22.66
N LEU A 122 9.83 6.61 -23.54
CA LEU A 122 11.02 7.42 -23.38
C LEU A 122 10.85 8.81 -24.02
N GLY A 123 9.72 9.07 -24.66
CA GLY A 123 9.51 10.27 -25.48
C GLY A 123 10.51 10.30 -26.63
N ASP A 124 11.03 11.49 -26.92
CA ASP A 124 12.08 11.69 -27.93
C ASP A 124 13.50 11.37 -27.42
N ALA A 125 13.61 10.96 -26.15
CA ALA A 125 14.90 10.70 -25.54
C ALA A 125 15.43 9.31 -25.95
N ALA A 126 16.68 9.30 -26.42
CA ALA A 126 17.47 8.10 -26.56
C ALA A 126 18.19 7.82 -25.23
N VAL A 127 18.05 6.63 -24.66
CA VAL A 127 18.64 6.27 -23.37
C VAL A 127 19.81 5.31 -23.57
N GLU A 128 21.00 5.67 -23.14
CA GLU A 128 22.15 4.77 -23.13
C GLU A 128 21.95 3.66 -22.12
N VAL A 129 22.22 2.43 -22.53
CA VAL A 129 22.06 1.22 -21.73
C VAL A 129 23.26 0.27 -21.89
N ASP A 130 23.60 -0.42 -20.82
CA ASP A 130 24.44 -1.60 -20.89
C ASP A 130 23.55 -2.81 -21.22
N LEU A 131 23.99 -3.66 -22.12
CA LEU A 131 23.26 -4.80 -22.66
C LEU A 131 23.93 -6.11 -22.21
N HIS A 132 23.12 -7.06 -21.77
CA HIS A 132 23.58 -8.38 -21.41
C HIS A 132 22.64 -9.46 -21.95
N LYS A 133 23.16 -10.34 -22.81
CA LYS A 133 22.41 -11.45 -23.36
C LYS A 133 22.28 -12.57 -22.34
N LEU A 134 21.06 -13.04 -22.11
CA LEU A 134 20.73 -14.16 -21.24
C LEU A 134 20.22 -15.30 -22.10
N ASP A 135 21.09 -16.27 -22.39
CA ASP A 135 20.76 -17.39 -23.27
C ASP A 135 19.74 -18.35 -22.62
N ALA A 136 18.74 -18.74 -23.41
CA ALA A 136 17.72 -19.70 -23.02
C ALA A 136 17.90 -21.07 -23.71
N GLY A 137 18.92 -21.19 -24.53
CA GLY A 137 19.19 -22.34 -25.40
C GLY A 137 18.66 -22.16 -26.83
N GLY A 138 19.42 -22.62 -27.80
CA GLY A 138 19.16 -22.39 -29.20
C GLY A 138 19.26 -20.91 -29.59
N GLU A 139 18.32 -20.43 -30.37
CA GLU A 139 18.25 -19.04 -30.84
C GLU A 139 17.50 -18.11 -29.87
N LYS A 140 16.99 -18.63 -28.76
CA LYS A 140 16.15 -17.88 -27.82
C LYS A 140 16.99 -17.24 -26.73
N PHE A 141 16.80 -15.96 -26.50
CA PHE A 141 17.46 -15.23 -25.40
C PHE A 141 16.56 -14.10 -24.87
N LEU A 142 16.79 -13.74 -23.63
CA LEU A 142 16.36 -12.47 -23.07
C LEU A 142 17.49 -11.46 -23.11
N LEU A 143 17.13 -10.21 -23.25
CA LEU A 143 18.04 -9.10 -23.15
C LEU A 143 17.84 -8.44 -21.78
N ALA A 144 18.83 -8.55 -20.89
CA ALA A 144 18.91 -7.74 -19.71
C ALA A 144 19.58 -6.41 -20.07
N LEU A 145 18.95 -5.31 -19.69
CA LEU A 145 19.52 -3.99 -19.86
C LEU A 145 19.66 -3.27 -18.52
N THR A 146 20.67 -2.43 -18.41
CA THR A 146 20.87 -1.54 -17.27
C THR A 146 21.05 -0.11 -17.78
N ALA A 147 20.13 0.78 -17.40
CA ALA A 147 20.17 2.19 -17.75
C ALA A 147 20.88 3.00 -16.65
N ARG A 148 21.54 4.10 -17.03
CA ARG A 148 22.18 5.00 -16.07
C ARG A 148 21.18 5.73 -15.18
N LYS A 149 19.98 6.03 -15.68
CA LYS A 149 18.86 6.62 -14.96
C LYS A 149 17.66 5.67 -14.95
N GLN A 150 16.72 5.90 -14.06
CA GLN A 150 15.46 5.17 -14.10
C GLN A 150 14.71 5.46 -15.39
N ILE A 151 14.11 4.43 -15.97
CA ILE A 151 13.27 4.50 -17.16
C ILE A 151 11.88 4.00 -16.86
N PRO A 152 10.83 4.57 -17.47
CA PRO A 152 9.48 4.05 -17.33
C PRO A 152 9.38 2.68 -17.98
N CYS A 153 8.85 1.71 -17.24
CA CYS A 153 8.73 0.32 -17.62
C CYS A 153 7.28 -0.13 -17.47
N LEU A 154 6.70 -0.61 -18.57
CA LEU A 154 5.38 -1.25 -18.58
C LEU A 154 5.47 -2.57 -19.34
N ALA A 155 5.06 -3.67 -18.73
CA ALA A 155 5.11 -4.98 -19.38
C ALA A 155 4.32 -4.99 -20.69
N GLY A 156 4.86 -5.61 -21.72
CA GLY A 156 4.30 -5.62 -23.07
C GLY A 156 4.59 -4.38 -23.89
N GLN A 157 5.18 -3.34 -23.31
CA GLN A 157 5.65 -2.19 -24.07
C GLN A 157 6.85 -2.58 -24.98
N VAL A 158 6.84 -2.10 -26.21
CA VAL A 158 7.91 -2.35 -27.17
C VAL A 158 8.91 -1.20 -27.17
N TYR A 159 10.17 -1.57 -27.17
CA TYR A 159 11.31 -0.67 -27.31
C TYR A 159 12.14 -1.09 -28.52
N THR A 160 12.67 -0.11 -29.23
CA THR A 160 13.71 -0.36 -30.23
C THR A 160 15.07 -0.30 -29.53
N VAL A 161 15.82 -1.38 -29.66
CA VAL A 161 17.19 -1.51 -29.15
C VAL A 161 18.15 -1.29 -30.32
N GLU A 162 19.02 -0.29 -30.18
CA GLU A 162 20.10 0.01 -31.14
C GLU A 162 21.44 -0.38 -30.50
N PRO A 163 21.95 -1.60 -30.74
CA PRO A 163 23.25 -2.01 -30.19
C PRO A 163 24.38 -1.16 -30.79
N SER A 164 25.46 -0.98 -30.05
CA SER A 164 26.66 -0.29 -30.54
C SER A 164 27.32 -1.00 -31.74
N SER A 165 27.01 -2.28 -31.95
CA SER A 165 27.40 -3.07 -33.11
C SER A 165 26.27 -4.02 -33.46
N GLY A 166 25.78 -3.96 -34.71
CA GLY A 166 24.64 -4.74 -35.18
C GLY A 166 23.48 -3.88 -35.67
N ALA A 167 22.44 -4.52 -36.18
CA ALA A 167 21.23 -3.83 -36.63
C ALA A 167 20.29 -3.55 -35.46
N PRO A 168 19.54 -2.43 -35.50
CA PRO A 168 18.44 -2.19 -34.58
C PRO A 168 17.39 -3.29 -34.61
N PHE A 169 16.75 -3.56 -33.48
CA PHE A 169 15.65 -4.50 -33.37
C PHE A 169 14.65 -4.09 -32.29
N ASP A 170 13.42 -4.54 -32.45
CA ASP A 170 12.38 -4.33 -31.46
C ASP A 170 12.36 -5.43 -30.41
N ALA A 171 12.08 -5.06 -29.19
CA ALA A 171 11.97 -5.98 -28.08
C ALA A 171 10.85 -5.56 -27.11
N ALA A 172 10.08 -6.53 -26.62
CA ALA A 172 9.02 -6.30 -25.67
C ALA A 172 9.52 -6.44 -24.24
N LEU A 173 9.13 -5.53 -23.37
CA LEU A 173 9.43 -5.60 -21.95
C LEU A 173 8.69 -6.77 -21.31
N VAL A 174 9.40 -7.63 -20.62
CA VAL A 174 8.84 -8.76 -19.86
C VAL A 174 8.68 -8.35 -18.40
N THR A 175 9.74 -7.86 -17.77
CA THR A 175 9.74 -7.39 -16.40
C THR A 175 10.88 -6.39 -16.16
N CYS A 176 10.90 -5.76 -14.99
CA CYS A 176 11.92 -4.78 -14.59
C CYS A 176 12.26 -4.92 -13.09
N GLY A 177 13.34 -4.26 -12.68
CA GLY A 177 13.88 -4.30 -11.33
C GLY A 177 14.98 -5.33 -11.15
N ASP A 178 15.51 -5.44 -9.94
CA ASP A 178 16.56 -6.39 -9.61
C ASP A 178 15.98 -7.80 -9.44
N LEU A 179 16.53 -8.76 -10.17
CA LEU A 179 16.27 -10.19 -9.99
C LEU A 179 17.51 -10.86 -9.40
N GLU A 180 17.31 -11.72 -8.40
CA GLU A 180 18.38 -12.55 -7.86
C GLU A 180 18.93 -13.52 -8.93
N PRO A 181 20.24 -13.80 -8.97
CA PRO A 181 20.82 -14.65 -10.02
C PRO A 181 20.17 -16.03 -10.16
N ARG A 182 19.73 -16.65 -9.05
CA ARG A 182 19.01 -17.94 -9.05
C ARG A 182 17.63 -17.81 -9.70
N ASP A 183 16.94 -16.71 -9.41
CA ASP A 183 15.59 -16.45 -9.93
C ASP A 183 15.66 -16.07 -11.40
N LEU A 184 16.75 -15.40 -11.83
CA LEU A 184 16.99 -15.01 -13.21
C LEU A 184 17.09 -16.23 -14.14
N SER A 185 17.86 -17.28 -13.78
CA SER A 185 17.95 -18.50 -14.58
C SER A 185 16.60 -19.22 -14.73
N ASP A 186 15.84 -19.25 -13.63
CA ASP A 186 14.51 -19.87 -13.63
C ASP A 186 13.51 -19.03 -14.43
N PHE A 187 13.60 -17.71 -14.32
CA PHE A 187 12.82 -16.76 -15.11
C PHE A 187 13.06 -16.92 -16.60
N VAL A 188 14.31 -16.97 -17.06
CA VAL A 188 14.64 -17.18 -18.46
C VAL A 188 14.01 -18.47 -18.99
N LYS A 189 14.18 -19.59 -18.26
CA LYS A 189 13.60 -20.88 -18.63
C LYS A 189 12.08 -20.86 -18.70
N LYS A 190 11.43 -20.24 -17.72
CA LYS A 190 9.96 -20.12 -17.64
C LYS A 190 9.42 -19.26 -18.76
N THR A 191 10.08 -18.14 -19.07
CA THR A 191 9.68 -17.22 -20.15
C THR A 191 9.58 -17.95 -21.47
N PHE A 192 10.57 -18.76 -21.84
CA PHE A 192 10.58 -19.45 -23.13
C PHE A 192 9.82 -20.77 -23.17
N ARG A 193 9.42 -21.30 -22.03
CA ARG A 193 8.47 -22.44 -21.97
C ARG A 193 7.02 -22.04 -22.10
N PHE A 194 6.71 -20.75 -21.98
CA PHE A 194 5.34 -20.28 -22.02
C PHE A 194 4.79 -20.35 -23.46
N PRO A 195 3.73 -21.13 -23.72
CA PRO A 195 3.15 -21.20 -25.05
C PRO A 195 2.47 -19.87 -25.39
N GLY A 196 2.83 -19.27 -26.49
CA GLY A 196 2.15 -18.07 -26.99
C GLY A 196 2.89 -16.74 -26.76
N LEU A 197 4.17 -16.78 -26.37
CA LEU A 197 5.00 -15.56 -26.42
C LEU A 197 5.19 -15.09 -27.87
N PRO A 198 5.16 -13.77 -28.10
CA PRO A 198 4.91 -12.71 -27.12
C PRO A 198 3.44 -12.24 -27.12
N THR A 199 2.61 -12.71 -26.21
CA THR A 199 1.30 -12.11 -25.93
C THR A 199 1.35 -11.35 -24.61
N VAL A 200 0.52 -10.32 -24.50
CA VAL A 200 0.49 -9.51 -23.27
C VAL A 200 0.10 -10.35 -22.07
N ASN A 201 -0.94 -11.18 -22.17
CA ASN A 201 -1.38 -12.05 -21.07
C ASN A 201 -0.27 -13.02 -20.65
N ALA A 202 0.52 -13.55 -21.61
CA ALA A 202 1.68 -14.39 -21.31
C ALA A 202 2.75 -13.62 -20.50
N LEU A 203 3.03 -12.37 -20.86
CA LEU A 203 3.99 -11.53 -20.14
C LEU A 203 3.55 -11.28 -18.71
N TYR A 204 2.28 -10.95 -18.47
CA TYR A 204 1.74 -10.77 -17.12
C TYR A 204 1.69 -12.08 -16.32
N SER A 205 1.38 -13.21 -16.97
CA SER A 205 1.47 -14.54 -16.34
C SER A 205 2.89 -14.88 -15.89
N ILE A 206 3.89 -14.48 -16.69
CA ILE A 206 5.30 -14.68 -16.33
C ILE A 206 5.67 -13.81 -15.14
N GLN A 207 5.29 -12.53 -15.12
CA GLN A 207 5.53 -11.65 -13.98
C GLN A 207 4.90 -12.19 -12.70
N LEU A 208 3.64 -12.63 -12.78
CA LEU A 208 2.93 -13.23 -11.67
C LEU A 208 3.69 -14.44 -11.09
N ARG A 209 4.23 -15.30 -11.94
CA ARG A 209 5.01 -16.48 -11.51
C ARG A 209 6.39 -16.13 -10.98
N VAL A 210 6.99 -15.03 -11.41
CA VAL A 210 8.32 -14.57 -10.97
C VAL A 210 8.24 -13.86 -9.63
N HIS A 211 7.34 -12.89 -9.52
CA HIS A 211 7.22 -12.05 -8.32
C HIS A 211 6.21 -12.59 -7.29
N GLY A 212 5.38 -13.55 -7.71
CA GLY A 212 4.25 -14.03 -6.90
C GLY A 212 3.03 -13.10 -6.93
N TRP A 213 3.15 -11.94 -7.56
CA TRP A 213 2.11 -10.93 -7.70
C TRP A 213 2.29 -10.13 -8.98
N VAL A 214 1.21 -9.46 -9.41
CA VAL A 214 1.24 -8.53 -10.54
C VAL A 214 0.14 -7.48 -10.38
N GLU A 215 0.42 -6.27 -10.82
CA GLU A 215 -0.56 -5.22 -11.02
C GLU A 215 -0.91 -5.17 -12.50
N LEU A 216 -2.20 -5.30 -12.82
CA LEU A 216 -2.70 -5.36 -14.19
C LEU A 216 -3.08 -3.96 -14.68
N PRO A 217 -2.85 -3.64 -15.95
CA PRO A 217 -3.40 -2.44 -16.55
C PRO A 217 -4.93 -2.51 -16.61
N PRO A 218 -5.63 -1.36 -16.70
CA PRO A 218 -7.09 -1.31 -16.75
C PRO A 218 -7.72 -2.24 -17.80
N ALA A 219 -7.05 -2.40 -18.93
CA ALA A 219 -7.50 -3.27 -20.02
C ALA A 219 -7.48 -4.79 -19.70
N LEU A 220 -6.79 -5.20 -18.66
CA LEU A 220 -6.65 -6.60 -18.22
C LEU A 220 -7.21 -6.85 -16.83
N LYS A 221 -7.86 -5.89 -16.20
CA LYS A 221 -8.35 -6.01 -14.81
C LYS A 221 -9.28 -7.20 -14.58
N ASP A 222 -10.02 -7.61 -15.62
CA ASP A 222 -10.99 -8.71 -15.56
C ASP A 222 -10.40 -10.04 -16.04
N GLU A 223 -9.12 -10.08 -16.42
CA GLU A 223 -8.45 -11.31 -16.83
C GLU A 223 -8.16 -12.22 -15.64
N GLU A 224 -8.45 -13.50 -15.80
CA GLU A 224 -8.16 -14.54 -14.83
C GLU A 224 -6.81 -15.19 -15.12
N PHE A 225 -6.04 -15.46 -14.09
CA PHE A 225 -4.76 -16.16 -14.17
C PHE A 225 -4.81 -17.41 -13.29
N GLU A 226 -4.30 -18.52 -13.84
CA GLU A 226 -4.25 -19.80 -13.11
C GLU A 226 -3.53 -19.69 -11.76
N GLU A 227 -4.06 -20.37 -10.74
CA GLU A 227 -3.50 -20.42 -9.38
C GLU A 227 -3.28 -19.04 -8.74
N SER A 228 -4.13 -18.06 -9.07
CA SER A 228 -4.05 -16.71 -8.49
C SER A 228 -5.38 -16.25 -7.92
N GLU A 229 -5.28 -15.36 -6.95
CA GLU A 229 -6.39 -14.61 -6.36
C GLU A 229 -6.20 -13.12 -6.64
N GLY A 230 -7.30 -12.37 -6.70
CA GLY A 230 -7.16 -10.94 -6.93
C GLY A 230 -8.44 -10.14 -6.83
N VAL A 231 -8.27 -8.84 -6.66
CA VAL A 231 -9.33 -7.84 -6.67
C VAL A 231 -8.88 -6.64 -7.50
N GLY A 232 -9.72 -6.19 -8.42
CA GLY A 232 -9.41 -5.08 -9.30
C GLY A 232 -8.16 -5.35 -10.16
N HIS A 233 -7.15 -4.53 -9.99
CA HIS A 233 -5.91 -4.59 -10.78
C HIS A 233 -4.83 -5.51 -10.22
N VAL A 234 -5.01 -6.05 -9.02
CA VAL A 234 -4.00 -6.87 -8.36
C VAL A 234 -4.31 -8.35 -8.53
N ARG A 235 -3.28 -9.14 -8.86
CA ARG A 235 -3.31 -10.62 -8.81
C ARG A 235 -2.12 -11.11 -8.01
N ILE A 236 -2.35 -12.08 -7.13
CA ILE A 236 -1.31 -12.73 -6.30
C ILE A 236 -1.47 -14.23 -6.47
N MET A 237 -0.38 -14.94 -6.70
CA MET A 237 -0.40 -16.40 -6.71
C MET A 237 -0.80 -16.94 -5.32
N THR A 238 -1.67 -17.92 -5.26
CA THR A 238 -2.17 -18.53 -4.01
C THR A 238 -1.03 -18.96 -3.10
N LYS A 239 0.03 -19.56 -3.65
CA LYS A 239 1.23 -19.93 -2.89
C LYS A 239 1.98 -18.73 -2.33
N ALA A 240 2.11 -17.65 -3.11
CA ALA A 240 2.77 -16.43 -2.67
C ALA A 240 1.93 -15.70 -1.63
N LEU A 241 0.61 -15.66 -1.79
CA LEU A 241 -0.33 -15.10 -0.83
C LEU A 241 -0.19 -15.76 0.54
N ALA A 242 -0.13 -17.10 0.59
CA ALA A 242 0.10 -17.83 1.83
C ALA A 242 1.45 -17.50 2.49
N GLN A 243 2.52 -17.33 1.68
CA GLN A 243 3.83 -16.92 2.18
C GLN A 243 3.83 -15.48 2.72
N PHE A 244 3.22 -14.54 1.98
CA PHE A 244 3.11 -13.15 2.41
C PHE A 244 2.23 -13.02 3.66
N SER A 245 1.13 -13.76 3.73
CA SER A 245 0.26 -13.83 4.91
C SER A 245 1.03 -14.29 6.15
N LYS A 246 1.79 -15.38 6.02
CA LYS A 246 2.66 -15.87 7.11
C LYS A 246 3.71 -14.83 7.51
N LYS A 247 4.38 -14.19 6.54
CA LYS A 247 5.39 -13.15 6.81
C LYS A 247 4.77 -11.95 7.52
N ALA A 248 3.60 -11.49 7.08
CA ALA A 248 2.91 -10.35 7.68
C ALA A 248 2.47 -10.65 9.12
N ARG A 249 1.85 -11.81 9.38
CA ARG A 249 1.47 -12.26 10.73
C ARG A 249 2.67 -12.32 11.67
N ASN A 250 3.76 -12.96 11.23
CA ASN A 250 4.97 -13.07 12.03
C ASN A 250 5.60 -11.68 12.31
N ALA A 251 5.51 -10.76 11.36
CA ALA A 251 6.02 -9.41 11.54
C ALA A 251 5.15 -8.60 12.51
N ALA A 252 3.83 -8.80 12.49
CA ALA A 252 2.89 -8.13 13.40
C ALA A 252 2.85 -8.76 14.81
N ALA A 253 3.30 -10.03 14.97
CA ALA A 253 3.32 -10.76 16.24
C ALA A 253 4.45 -10.26 17.15
N GLN A 254 4.36 -9.00 17.54
CA GLN A 254 5.24 -8.36 18.52
C GLN A 254 4.39 -7.53 19.50
N PRO A 255 4.90 -7.22 20.70
CA PRO A 255 4.18 -6.44 21.68
C PRO A 255 3.69 -5.11 21.08
N GLY A 256 2.39 -4.83 21.20
CA GLY A 256 1.76 -3.62 20.66
C GLY A 256 1.57 -3.61 19.14
N GLY A 257 1.87 -4.70 18.44
CA GLY A 257 1.72 -4.80 16.99
C GLY A 257 2.79 -4.04 16.21
N LEU A 258 2.62 -3.96 14.90
CA LEU A 258 3.52 -3.25 14.00
C LEU A 258 2.77 -2.12 13.27
N ALA A 259 3.33 -0.91 13.30
CA ALA A 259 2.78 0.23 12.57
C ALA A 259 2.66 -0.08 11.08
N ARG A 260 1.57 0.38 10.44
CA ARG A 260 1.26 0.13 9.02
C ARG A 260 2.44 0.45 8.10
N ALA A 261 3.08 1.62 8.27
CA ALA A 261 4.22 2.01 7.44
C ALA A 261 5.42 1.06 7.59
N ALA A 262 5.73 0.66 8.83
CA ALA A 262 6.81 -0.28 9.12
C ALA A 262 6.51 -1.69 8.61
N LEU A 263 5.24 -2.13 8.64
CA LEU A 263 4.84 -3.41 8.06
C LEU A 263 4.97 -3.39 6.53
N GLN A 264 4.53 -2.31 5.89
CA GLN A 264 4.66 -2.14 4.44
C GLN A 264 6.12 -2.15 3.99
N GLU A 265 6.99 -1.41 4.68
CA GLU A 265 8.43 -1.41 4.45
C GLU A 265 9.04 -2.82 4.61
N LYS A 266 8.71 -3.52 5.69
CA LYS A 266 9.19 -4.87 5.96
C LYS A 266 8.70 -5.91 4.96
N MET A 267 7.50 -5.73 4.41
CA MET A 267 6.96 -6.60 3.37
C MET A 267 7.62 -6.34 2.01
N ALA A 268 8.08 -5.12 1.75
CA ALA A 268 8.67 -4.67 0.48
C ALA A 268 7.75 -4.94 -0.73
N LEU A 269 6.44 -4.75 -0.54
CA LEU A 269 5.42 -4.92 -1.57
C LEU A 269 4.94 -3.55 -2.07
N PRO A 270 4.55 -3.42 -3.34
CA PRO A 270 3.86 -2.24 -3.84
C PRO A 270 2.59 -1.95 -3.03
N ALA A 271 2.20 -0.68 -2.97
CA ALA A 271 1.08 -0.25 -2.13
C ALA A 271 -0.22 -1.02 -2.41
N ALA A 272 -0.59 -1.19 -3.68
CA ALA A 272 -1.82 -1.91 -4.06
C ALA A 272 -1.79 -3.40 -3.65
N VAL A 273 -0.64 -4.06 -3.80
CA VAL A 273 -0.44 -5.46 -3.39
C VAL A 273 -0.48 -5.59 -1.88
N PHE A 274 0.13 -4.64 -1.16
CA PHE A 274 0.08 -4.59 0.31
C PHE A 274 -1.36 -4.40 0.81
N GLU A 275 -2.13 -3.47 0.22
CA GLU A 275 -3.53 -3.25 0.59
C GLU A 275 -4.38 -4.50 0.37
N PHE A 276 -4.21 -5.17 -0.79
CA PHE A 276 -4.89 -6.44 -1.05
C PHE A 276 -4.57 -7.48 0.02
N LEU A 277 -3.28 -7.64 0.36
CA LEU A 277 -2.84 -8.58 1.39
C LEU A 277 -3.45 -8.26 2.76
N MET A 278 -3.48 -6.98 3.14
CA MET A 278 -4.05 -6.57 4.43
C MET A 278 -5.57 -6.78 4.47
N LEU A 279 -6.28 -6.51 3.38
CA LEU A 279 -7.70 -6.80 3.26
C LEU A 279 -7.98 -8.30 3.35
N HIS A 280 -7.18 -9.13 2.67
CA HIS A 280 -7.28 -10.58 2.73
C HIS A 280 -7.10 -11.10 4.18
N LEU A 281 -6.07 -10.61 4.89
CA LEU A 281 -5.80 -11.00 6.28
C LEU A 281 -6.87 -10.50 7.27
N ALA A 282 -7.45 -9.33 7.01
CA ALA A 282 -8.56 -8.82 7.81
C ALA A 282 -9.85 -9.66 7.59
N ASN A 283 -10.17 -10.01 6.34
CA ASN A 283 -11.33 -10.85 6.02
C ASN A 283 -11.19 -12.28 6.55
N ALA A 284 -9.95 -12.79 6.63
CA ALA A 284 -9.65 -14.09 7.23
C ALA A 284 -9.58 -14.05 8.77
N ASP A 285 -9.82 -12.89 9.39
CA ASP A 285 -9.67 -12.65 10.84
C ASP A 285 -8.29 -13.05 11.38
N GLU A 286 -7.24 -12.80 10.59
CA GLU A 286 -5.86 -13.10 10.97
C GLU A 286 -5.10 -11.90 11.51
N LEU A 287 -5.40 -10.69 11.00
CA LEU A 287 -4.87 -9.41 11.49
C LEU A 287 -5.99 -8.39 11.64
N LYS A 288 -5.87 -7.54 12.66
CA LYS A 288 -6.73 -6.37 12.86
C LYS A 288 -5.90 -5.09 12.92
N LEU A 289 -6.48 -3.99 12.43
CA LEU A 289 -5.88 -2.66 12.53
C LEU A 289 -6.46 -1.91 13.74
N VAL A 290 -5.61 -1.54 14.68
CA VAL A 290 -5.99 -0.77 15.89
C VAL A 290 -5.02 0.40 16.02
N ASP A 291 -5.55 1.62 16.04
CA ASP A 291 -4.77 2.87 16.19
C ASP A 291 -3.57 2.99 15.23
N GLY A 292 -3.72 2.52 13.99
CA GLY A 292 -2.67 2.53 12.98
C GLY A 292 -1.64 1.40 13.09
N PHE A 293 -1.86 0.43 13.97
CA PHE A 293 -1.01 -0.75 14.16
C PHE A 293 -1.75 -2.02 13.75
N TYR A 294 -1.08 -2.90 13.02
CA TYR A 294 -1.56 -4.25 12.76
C TYR A 294 -1.20 -5.18 13.91
N LEU A 295 -2.21 -5.88 14.40
CA LEU A 295 -2.12 -6.86 15.49
C LEU A 295 -2.68 -8.20 15.02
N PRO A 296 -2.07 -9.33 15.39
CA PRO A 296 -2.71 -10.64 15.22
C PRO A 296 -4.04 -10.69 15.99
N THR A 297 -5.03 -11.39 15.44
CA THR A 297 -6.29 -11.68 16.13
C THR A 297 -6.13 -12.83 17.13
N ALA A 298 -5.06 -13.62 17.02
CA ALA A 298 -4.68 -14.61 18.02
C ALA A 298 -4.57 -14.00 19.42
N ASP A 299 -4.80 -14.84 20.45
CA ASP A 299 -4.70 -14.42 21.85
C ASP A 299 -3.37 -13.69 22.12
N PRO A 300 -3.44 -12.41 22.50
CA PRO A 300 -2.26 -11.60 22.77
C PRO A 300 -1.31 -12.20 23.82
N MET A 301 -1.82 -13.00 24.76
CA MET A 301 -1.02 -13.63 25.79
C MET A 301 0.04 -14.57 25.23
N THR A 302 -0.16 -15.10 24.01
CA THR A 302 0.77 -16.03 23.36
C THR A 302 2.06 -15.37 22.86
N TYR A 303 2.05 -14.07 22.62
CA TYR A 303 3.20 -13.30 22.11
C TYR A 303 3.64 -12.13 22.97
N LEU A 304 3.16 -12.06 24.23
CA LEU A 304 3.64 -11.06 25.19
C LEU A 304 5.12 -11.25 25.52
N SER A 305 5.86 -10.14 25.50
CA SER A 305 7.22 -10.10 26.00
C SER A 305 7.24 -10.27 27.52
N PRO A 306 8.38 -10.69 28.13
CA PRO A 306 8.51 -10.80 29.59
C PRO A 306 8.21 -9.46 30.30
N ILE A 307 8.59 -8.34 29.70
CA ILE A 307 8.33 -7.01 30.28
C ILE A 307 6.84 -6.65 30.20
N ALA A 308 6.15 -7.03 29.12
CA ALA A 308 4.71 -6.81 28.99
C ALA A 308 3.91 -7.66 30.00
N LYS A 309 4.34 -8.89 30.27
CA LYS A 309 3.76 -9.72 31.35
C LYS A 309 3.92 -9.05 32.70
N LYS A 310 5.12 -8.58 33.02
CA LYS A 310 5.38 -7.85 34.26
C LYS A 310 4.56 -6.56 34.40
N ALA A 311 4.43 -5.80 33.30
CA ALA A 311 3.60 -4.60 33.26
C ALA A 311 2.12 -4.92 33.50
N LEU A 312 1.61 -6.01 32.90
CA LEU A 312 0.25 -6.47 33.12
C LEU A 312 0.01 -6.93 34.57
N GLU A 313 0.96 -7.63 35.17
CA GLU A 313 0.92 -8.02 36.59
C GLU A 313 0.88 -6.79 37.51
N GLN A 314 1.74 -5.78 37.26
CA GLN A 314 1.73 -4.53 37.98
C GLN A 314 0.41 -3.79 37.86
N LEU A 315 -0.15 -3.72 36.63
CA LEU A 315 -1.44 -3.10 36.39
C LEU A 315 -2.58 -3.83 37.12
N SER A 316 -2.57 -5.17 37.10
CA SER A 316 -3.54 -5.99 37.82
C SER A 316 -3.47 -5.77 39.34
N ALA A 317 -2.28 -5.60 39.90
CA ALA A 317 -2.08 -5.30 41.32
C ALA A 317 -2.66 -3.96 41.74
N GLN A 318 -2.82 -2.97 40.83
CA GLN A 318 -3.45 -1.68 41.12
C GLN A 318 -4.99 -1.79 41.25
N GLY A 319 -5.61 -2.84 40.72
CA GLY A 319 -7.06 -3.05 40.78
C GLY A 319 -7.86 -1.85 40.26
N ALA A 320 -8.88 -1.45 41.02
CA ALA A 320 -9.74 -0.30 40.71
C ALA A 320 -9.04 1.09 40.82
N ALA A 321 -7.87 1.18 41.44
CA ALA A 321 -7.12 2.43 41.50
C ALA A 321 -6.54 2.82 40.14
N GLY A 322 -6.25 1.83 39.28
CA GLY A 322 -5.64 2.04 37.99
C GLY A 322 -4.22 2.62 38.07
N LEU A 323 -3.68 2.99 36.94
CA LEU A 323 -2.32 3.52 36.81
C LEU A 323 -2.29 4.72 35.87
N ASP A 324 -1.72 5.84 36.32
CA ASP A 324 -1.40 6.98 35.46
C ASP A 324 -0.08 6.70 34.73
N PHE A 325 -0.20 6.21 33.49
CA PHE A 325 0.98 5.77 32.74
C PHE A 325 1.81 6.91 32.12
N GLU A 326 1.29 8.13 32.02
CA GLU A 326 2.09 9.29 31.62
C GLU A 326 3.10 9.68 32.71
N ASN A 327 2.73 9.49 33.98
CA ASN A 327 3.59 9.74 35.13
C ASN A 327 4.48 8.55 35.50
N GLU A 328 4.43 7.44 34.75
CA GLU A 328 5.36 6.31 34.92
C GLU A 328 6.79 6.77 34.61
N PRO A 329 7.71 6.72 35.60
CA PRO A 329 9.08 7.23 35.43
C PRO A 329 9.89 6.40 34.42
N ASN A 330 9.59 5.12 34.30
CA ASN A 330 10.29 4.23 33.38
C ASN A 330 9.68 4.31 31.99
N ALA A 331 10.42 4.90 31.03
CA ALA A 331 9.99 5.08 29.65
C ALA A 331 9.62 3.75 28.95
N LEU A 332 10.29 2.65 29.31
CA LEU A 332 10.00 1.34 28.75
C LEU A 332 8.64 0.81 29.24
N PHE A 333 8.33 0.94 30.52
CA PHE A 333 7.02 0.59 31.05
C PHE A 333 5.92 1.48 30.49
N ARG A 334 6.15 2.79 30.38
CA ARG A 334 5.21 3.74 29.78
C ARG A 334 4.80 3.32 28.36
N ARG A 335 5.80 2.98 27.55
CA ARG A 335 5.55 2.44 26.20
C ARG A 335 4.76 1.12 26.24
N THR A 336 5.17 0.21 27.12
CA THR A 336 4.54 -1.11 27.26
C THR A 336 3.08 -1.02 27.70
N TYR A 337 2.71 -0.09 28.56
CA TYR A 337 1.32 0.14 28.96
C TYR A 337 0.44 0.57 27.77
N GLY A 338 0.93 1.45 26.90
CA GLY A 338 0.25 1.78 25.65
C GLY A 338 0.11 0.58 24.69
N GLU A 339 1.11 -0.31 24.68
CA GLU A 339 1.05 -1.55 23.93
C GLU A 339 -0.02 -2.51 24.47
N LEU A 340 -0.12 -2.67 25.80
CA LEU A 340 -1.16 -3.49 26.45
C LEU A 340 -2.58 -2.98 26.12
N ALA A 341 -2.79 -1.67 26.13
CA ALA A 341 -4.07 -1.07 25.76
C ALA A 341 -4.45 -1.39 24.30
N ARG A 342 -3.53 -1.20 23.37
CA ARG A 342 -3.76 -1.53 21.94
C ARG A 342 -4.04 -3.01 21.71
N MET A 343 -3.40 -3.89 22.45
CA MET A 343 -3.64 -5.32 22.40
C MET A 343 -5.00 -5.73 23.03
N GLY A 344 -5.69 -4.81 23.66
CA GLY A 344 -6.93 -5.08 24.36
C GLY A 344 -6.73 -5.86 25.66
N LEU A 345 -5.54 -5.84 26.25
CA LEU A 345 -5.21 -6.45 27.54
C LEU A 345 -5.44 -5.51 28.72
N ALA A 346 -5.72 -4.26 28.44
CA ALA A 346 -6.01 -3.23 29.43
C ALA A 346 -7.03 -2.23 28.87
N VAL A 347 -7.77 -1.60 29.76
CA VAL A 347 -8.77 -0.58 29.43
C VAL A 347 -8.15 0.79 29.62
N GLN A 348 -7.96 1.53 28.53
CA GLN A 348 -7.50 2.92 28.55
C GLN A 348 -8.69 3.86 28.54
N THR A 349 -8.65 4.89 29.37
CA THR A 349 -9.60 5.99 29.37
C THR A 349 -9.09 7.15 28.50
N GLU A 350 -9.91 8.17 28.27
CA GLU A 350 -9.48 9.40 27.55
C GLU A 350 -8.37 10.16 28.29
N THR A 351 -8.28 9.97 29.60
CA THR A 351 -7.17 10.45 30.42
C THR A 351 -6.04 9.42 30.40
N PRO A 352 -4.79 9.75 30.76
CA PRO A 352 -3.68 8.81 30.73
C PRO A 352 -3.75 7.73 31.85
N TRP A 353 -4.95 7.24 32.12
CA TRP A 353 -5.21 6.20 33.09
C TRP A 353 -5.53 4.88 32.40
N LEU A 354 -4.91 3.84 32.94
CA LEU A 354 -5.02 2.49 32.46
C LEU A 354 -5.49 1.56 33.57
N TYR A 355 -6.36 0.62 33.25
CA TYR A 355 -6.91 -0.37 34.16
C TYR A 355 -6.74 -1.77 33.60
N SER A 356 -6.46 -2.76 34.44
CA SER A 356 -6.66 -4.15 34.07
C SER A 356 -8.16 -4.40 33.83
N HIS A 357 -8.51 -5.45 33.07
CA HIS A 357 -9.92 -5.80 32.89
C HIS A 357 -10.64 -6.08 34.19
N GLU A 358 -9.94 -6.70 35.15
CA GLU A 358 -10.48 -6.98 36.49
C GLU A 358 -10.69 -5.68 37.29
N GLY A 359 -9.72 -4.77 37.30
CA GLY A 359 -9.86 -3.48 37.92
C GLY A 359 -10.96 -2.62 37.30
N TRP A 360 -11.08 -2.68 35.95
CA TRP A 360 -12.16 -2.01 35.25
C TRP A 360 -13.54 -2.60 35.59
N ALA A 361 -13.65 -3.94 35.67
CA ALA A 361 -14.89 -4.60 36.05
C ALA A 361 -15.32 -4.24 37.50
N GLN A 362 -14.37 -4.09 38.42
CA GLN A 362 -14.63 -3.62 39.77
C GLN A 362 -15.19 -2.18 39.76
N LEU A 363 -14.59 -1.27 38.98
CA LEU A 363 -15.09 0.11 38.83
C LEU A 363 -16.48 0.16 38.17
N ALA A 364 -16.66 -0.54 37.08
CA ALA A 364 -17.94 -0.61 36.39
C ALA A 364 -19.03 -1.22 37.25
N GLY A 365 -18.70 -2.27 38.03
CA GLY A 365 -19.59 -2.88 39.00
C GLY A 365 -19.98 -1.94 40.14
N ALA A 366 -19.03 -1.13 40.64
CA ALA A 366 -19.31 -0.17 41.70
C ALA A 366 -20.22 0.99 41.25
N LEU A 367 -20.08 1.43 39.99
CA LEU A 367 -20.85 2.55 39.41
C LEU A 367 -22.15 2.12 38.73
N CYS A 368 -22.13 1.00 38.02
CA CYS A 368 -23.21 0.55 37.17
C CYS A 368 -23.69 -0.88 37.49
N GLY A 369 -23.37 -1.43 38.66
CA GLY A 369 -23.74 -2.79 39.04
C GLY A 369 -25.22 -2.99 39.32
N ALA A 370 -25.60 -4.18 39.78
CA ALA A 370 -27.00 -4.54 40.05
C ALA A 370 -27.69 -3.56 41.00
N GLY A 371 -28.90 -3.13 40.66
CA GLY A 371 -29.68 -2.16 41.44
C GLY A 371 -29.31 -0.70 41.26
N THR A 372 -28.43 -0.37 40.32
CA THR A 372 -28.05 1.04 40.05
C THR A 372 -28.80 1.64 38.86
N LEU A 373 -29.64 0.90 38.14
CA LEU A 373 -30.40 1.44 36.98
C LEU A 373 -31.18 2.71 37.39
N GLY A 374 -31.01 3.77 36.62
CA GLY A 374 -31.61 5.08 36.86
C GLY A 374 -30.85 5.91 37.92
N ARG A 375 -29.82 5.38 38.59
CA ARG A 375 -29.01 6.15 39.55
C ARG A 375 -28.27 7.26 38.83
N GLN A 376 -28.25 8.40 39.50
CA GLN A 376 -27.58 9.60 39.02
C GLN A 376 -26.22 9.76 39.73
N TRP A 377 -25.19 10.04 38.94
CA TRP A 377 -23.83 10.25 39.46
C TRP A 377 -23.33 11.65 39.11
N LYS A 378 -23.06 12.45 40.16
CA LYS A 378 -22.23 13.66 40.04
C LYS A 378 -20.76 13.29 40.23
N ILE A 379 -19.85 14.13 39.75
CA ILE A 379 -18.41 13.93 39.92
C ILE A 379 -18.03 13.87 41.42
N SER A 380 -18.72 14.67 42.28
CA SER A 380 -18.55 14.63 43.72
C SER A 380 -18.83 13.26 44.34
N ASP A 381 -19.93 12.65 43.93
CA ASP A 381 -20.39 11.36 44.46
C ASP A 381 -19.43 10.23 44.05
N VAL A 382 -18.98 10.26 42.80
CA VAL A 382 -17.97 9.30 42.32
C VAL A 382 -16.62 9.48 42.99
N LYS A 383 -16.25 10.74 43.28
CA LYS A 383 -15.04 11.04 44.09
C LYS A 383 -15.10 10.43 45.47
N GLU A 384 -16.22 10.58 46.14
CA GLU A 384 -16.45 10.04 47.47
C GLU A 384 -16.43 8.52 47.46
N LEU A 385 -17.13 7.90 46.47
CA LEU A 385 -17.20 6.46 46.32
C LEU A 385 -15.86 5.80 46.01
N LEU A 386 -15.09 6.37 45.10
CA LEU A 386 -13.86 5.75 44.58
C LEU A 386 -12.60 6.23 45.30
N GLY A 387 -12.66 7.32 46.07
CA GLY A 387 -11.50 7.89 46.77
C GLY A 387 -10.41 8.45 45.86
N VAL A 388 -10.73 8.72 44.58
CA VAL A 388 -9.75 9.16 43.56
C VAL A 388 -9.91 10.64 43.23
N THR A 389 -8.93 11.23 42.56
CA THR A 389 -8.95 12.64 42.15
C THR A 389 -9.92 12.86 40.96
N ARG A 390 -10.21 14.13 40.65
CA ARG A 390 -11.16 14.49 39.57
C ARG A 390 -10.72 14.02 38.18
N LYS A 391 -9.41 14.04 37.88
CA LYS A 391 -8.88 13.73 36.55
C LYS A 391 -9.23 12.30 36.09
N PRO A 392 -8.95 11.22 36.85
CA PRO A 392 -9.36 9.88 36.47
C PRO A 392 -10.88 9.69 36.45
N ILE A 393 -11.65 10.37 37.32
CA ILE A 393 -13.12 10.23 37.34
C ILE A 393 -13.75 10.62 36.00
N LEU A 394 -13.31 11.72 35.40
CA LEU A 394 -13.83 12.14 34.10
C LEU A 394 -13.55 11.07 33.01
N GLY A 395 -12.34 10.54 33.00
CA GLY A 395 -11.99 9.45 32.05
C GLY A 395 -12.82 8.19 32.27
N ILE A 396 -13.04 7.80 33.54
CA ILE A 396 -13.88 6.64 33.88
C ILE A 396 -15.32 6.86 33.40
N LEU A 397 -15.92 7.98 33.75
CA LEU A 397 -17.31 8.28 33.37
C LEU A 397 -17.52 8.38 31.86
N ASN A 398 -16.60 8.99 31.14
CA ASN A 398 -16.66 9.08 29.68
C ASN A 398 -16.49 7.70 29.04
N LYS A 399 -15.62 6.84 29.58
CA LYS A 399 -15.46 5.49 29.07
C LYS A 399 -16.69 4.60 29.32
N LEU A 400 -17.35 4.73 30.46
CA LEU A 400 -18.62 4.04 30.76
C LEU A 400 -19.76 4.56 29.86
N GLU A 401 -19.76 5.86 29.53
CA GLU A 401 -20.69 6.46 28.57
C GLU A 401 -20.43 5.91 27.14
N GLU A 402 -19.18 5.86 26.69
CA GLU A 402 -18.76 5.25 25.43
C GLU A 402 -19.21 3.78 25.32
N GLN A 403 -19.15 3.05 26.41
CA GLN A 403 -19.57 1.65 26.50
C GLN A 403 -21.09 1.47 26.65
N GLY A 404 -21.85 2.57 26.70
CA GLY A 404 -23.31 2.56 26.75
C GLY A 404 -23.92 2.13 28.10
N TRP A 405 -23.18 2.27 29.21
CA TRP A 405 -23.70 2.01 30.55
C TRP A 405 -24.21 3.26 31.23
N LEU A 406 -23.68 4.43 30.84
CA LEU A 406 -24.09 5.73 31.33
C LEU A 406 -24.61 6.61 30.20
N GLU A 407 -25.53 7.51 30.52
CA GLU A 407 -25.96 8.59 29.66
C GLU A 407 -25.68 9.94 30.35
N ARG A 408 -25.08 10.88 29.62
CA ARG A 408 -24.78 12.21 30.12
C ARG A 408 -26.05 13.08 30.09
N LYS A 409 -26.36 13.70 31.22
CA LYS A 409 -27.41 14.71 31.41
C LYS A 409 -26.77 15.91 32.04
N GLU A 410 -26.85 17.06 31.43
CA GLU A 410 -26.33 18.36 31.93
C GLU A 410 -25.11 18.25 32.89
N ASP A 411 -25.35 18.18 34.24
CA ASP A 411 -24.35 18.17 35.29
C ASP A 411 -24.08 16.80 35.94
N HIS A 412 -24.79 15.75 35.48
CA HIS A 412 -24.67 14.40 36.03
C HIS A 412 -24.73 13.32 34.95
N ARG A 413 -24.50 12.09 35.30
CA ARG A 413 -24.65 10.90 34.43
C ARG A 413 -25.64 9.94 35.05
N VAL A 414 -26.49 9.34 34.20
CA VAL A 414 -27.54 8.39 34.61
C VAL A 414 -27.16 6.98 34.15
N VAL A 415 -27.28 6.02 35.01
CA VAL A 415 -27.09 4.61 34.67
C VAL A 415 -28.26 4.14 33.81
N ILE A 416 -27.99 3.80 32.55
CA ILE A 416 -28.98 3.35 31.57
C ILE A 416 -28.92 1.85 31.32
N LYS A 417 -27.85 1.19 31.76
CA LYS A 417 -27.67 -0.25 31.68
C LYS A 417 -26.83 -0.76 32.85
N GLU A 418 -27.22 -1.87 33.44
CA GLU A 418 -26.47 -2.50 34.53
C GLU A 418 -25.30 -3.33 33.99
N PHE A 419 -24.15 -3.21 34.64
CA PHE A 419 -22.95 -3.98 34.36
C PHE A 419 -23.12 -5.43 34.81
N GLY A 420 -22.81 -6.40 33.95
CA GLY A 420 -22.91 -7.83 34.27
C GLY A 420 -24.29 -8.46 33.97
N ARG A 421 -25.22 -7.73 33.37
CA ARG A 421 -26.50 -8.23 32.87
C ARG A 421 -26.60 -8.21 31.37
#